data_2c511e2ffa54164c463e565e594d7c5f
#
_entry.id   2c511e2ffa54164c463e565e594d7c5f
#
_cell.length_a   1.000
_cell.length_b   1.000
_cell.length_c   1.000
_cell.angle_alpha   90.00
_cell.angle_beta   90.00
_cell.angle_gamma   90.00
#
_symmetry.space_group_name_H-M   'P 1'
#
loop_
_entity.id
_entity.type
_entity.pdbx_description
1 polymer ?
#
loop_
_entity_poly.entity_id
_entity_poly.type
_entity_poly.pdbx_seq_one_letter_code
_entity_poly.pdbx_strand_id
1 'polypeptide(L)'
;MRAPTTDLLGEPWTAETIHFPPDDEGAVVATLIHRRADQPTGRAVLHVHGFADYFFQTQYAEFWTARGYDFYAVDLRKCGRSLLPHQSPHFASDLRDYFPDLDAAWHRVTQRDGHHHVVLSAHSTGGLTGSLWADERQPGLAGMVLNAPWLDLHGSTLMRTLGTIAVERIGGRTPYRIVPRRVDGFYARSLHHEHEGEWEFDQELKPIMSFPVFAGWLRAVRRGHAQLQSGLDVGCPTLVLSSASTAWPQEMGDDVHQNDVVLDVEQIRRWSPALGRHVTYVGIPGARHDVTLSLPEPRAQVYDELGRWLTAYVDGDEH
;
A
#
# COMPACT_ATOMS: atom_id res chain seq x y z
N MET A 1 -0.47 2.70 27.53
CA MET A 1 0.12 2.15 26.28
C MET A 1 1.16 1.11 26.68
N ARG A 2 1.20 -0.05 26.04
CA ARG A 2 2.31 -1.01 26.22
C ARG A 2 3.54 -0.45 25.50
N ALA A 3 4.72 -0.70 26.03
CA ALA A 3 5.97 -0.36 25.34
C ALA A 3 6.07 -1.14 24.01
N PRO A 4 6.68 -0.57 22.96
CA PRO A 4 7.00 -1.33 21.76
C PRO A 4 7.83 -2.57 22.08
N THR A 5 7.61 -3.62 21.31
CA THR A 5 8.37 -4.88 21.41
C THR A 5 9.21 -5.08 20.15
N THR A 6 10.20 -5.95 20.18
CA THR A 6 10.90 -6.37 18.95
C THR A 6 9.88 -6.95 17.96
N ASP A 7 9.94 -6.51 16.71
CA ASP A 7 9.07 -6.98 15.64
C ASP A 7 9.50 -8.36 15.12
N LEU A 8 8.60 -9.03 14.37
CA LEU A 8 8.91 -10.31 13.71
C LEU A 8 10.08 -10.23 12.71
N LEU A 9 10.42 -9.03 12.23
CA LEU A 9 11.58 -8.77 11.39
C LEU A 9 12.92 -8.80 12.19
N GLY A 10 12.86 -8.93 13.52
CA GLY A 10 14.04 -8.89 14.40
C GLY A 10 14.57 -7.48 14.65
N GLU A 11 15.66 -7.37 15.40
CA GLU A 11 16.31 -6.07 15.62
C GLU A 11 16.88 -5.51 14.31
N PRO A 12 16.82 -4.19 14.07
CA PRO A 12 16.41 -3.12 15.00
C PRO A 12 14.92 -2.71 14.91
N TRP A 13 14.04 -3.59 14.42
CA TRP A 13 12.64 -3.30 14.21
C TRP A 13 11.84 -3.42 15.50
N THR A 14 10.95 -2.47 15.72
CA THR A 14 10.00 -2.50 16.83
C THR A 14 8.57 -2.47 16.32
N ALA A 15 7.65 -3.06 17.07
CA ALA A 15 6.22 -3.05 16.78
C ALA A 15 5.42 -2.59 18.00
N GLU A 16 4.40 -1.79 17.77
CA GLU A 16 3.43 -1.32 18.76
C GLU A 16 2.02 -1.68 18.31
N THR A 17 1.29 -2.42 19.13
CA THR A 17 -0.15 -2.71 18.89
C THR A 17 -1.00 -1.53 19.37
N ILE A 18 -1.83 -1.01 18.47
CA ILE A 18 -2.78 0.06 18.71
C ILE A 18 -4.18 -0.56 18.82
N HIS A 19 -4.85 -0.34 19.94
CA HIS A 19 -6.20 -0.86 20.20
C HIS A 19 -7.26 0.16 19.82
N PHE A 20 -8.35 -0.31 19.21
CA PHE A 20 -9.52 0.48 18.84
C PHE A 20 -10.79 -0.07 19.49
N PRO A 21 -11.88 0.68 19.50
CA PRO A 21 -13.19 0.13 19.82
C PRO A 21 -13.51 -1.09 18.95
N PRO A 22 -14.19 -2.11 19.50
CA PRO A 22 -14.55 -3.29 18.73
C PRO A 22 -15.53 -2.95 17.60
N ASP A 23 -15.45 -3.71 16.51
CA ASP A 23 -16.46 -3.74 15.44
C ASP A 23 -17.39 -4.95 15.56
N ASP A 24 -18.17 -5.24 14.51
CA ASP A 24 -19.12 -6.38 14.47
C ASP A 24 -18.42 -7.74 14.57
N GLU A 25 -17.14 -7.84 14.27
CA GLU A 25 -16.36 -9.07 14.43
C GLU A 25 -15.60 -9.12 15.78
N GLY A 26 -15.69 -8.09 16.60
CA GLY A 26 -15.06 -8.05 17.94
C GLY A 26 -13.89 -7.09 18.04
N ALA A 27 -12.85 -7.47 18.80
CA ALA A 27 -11.68 -6.62 19.04
C ALA A 27 -10.98 -6.21 17.75
N VAL A 28 -10.52 -4.95 17.69
CA VAL A 28 -9.82 -4.37 16.53
C VAL A 28 -8.49 -3.78 16.98
N VAL A 29 -7.44 -4.10 16.23
CA VAL A 29 -6.11 -3.53 16.42
C VAL A 29 -5.50 -3.10 15.09
N ALA A 30 -4.56 -2.17 15.13
CA ALA A 30 -3.55 -1.94 14.09
C ALA A 30 -2.17 -2.12 14.72
N THR A 31 -1.15 -2.34 13.90
CA THR A 31 0.23 -2.49 14.37
C THR A 31 1.10 -1.46 13.67
N LEU A 32 1.78 -0.63 14.45
CA LEU A 32 2.77 0.32 13.96
C LEU A 32 4.15 -0.28 14.12
N ILE A 33 4.83 -0.48 13.00
CA ILE A 33 6.21 -0.96 12.91
C ILE A 33 7.11 0.25 12.78
N HIS A 34 8.27 0.25 13.43
CA HIS A 34 9.20 1.36 13.39
C HIS A 34 10.66 0.90 13.31
N ARG A 35 11.43 1.59 12.50
CA ARG A 35 12.89 1.54 12.46
C ARG A 35 13.43 2.98 12.44
N ARG A 36 14.32 3.27 13.38
CA ARG A 36 15.00 4.56 13.44
C ARG A 36 16.00 4.69 12.29
N ALA A 37 16.16 5.91 11.77
CA ALA A 37 17.18 6.23 10.79
C ALA A 37 18.59 6.04 11.35
N ASP A 38 19.54 5.70 10.49
CA ASP A 38 20.94 5.54 10.86
C ASP A 38 21.53 6.86 11.38
N GLN A 39 21.12 7.97 10.78
CA GLN A 39 21.42 9.35 11.21
C GLN A 39 20.12 10.17 11.14
N PRO A 40 19.33 10.23 12.23
CA PRO A 40 18.03 10.88 12.22
C PRO A 40 18.11 12.38 11.92
N THR A 41 17.25 12.83 11.00
CA THR A 41 17.14 14.25 10.60
C THR A 41 15.85 14.92 11.08
N GLY A 42 15.03 14.22 11.86
CA GLY A 42 13.68 14.66 12.23
C GLY A 42 12.63 14.42 11.14
N ARG A 43 13.03 13.86 10.00
CA ARG A 43 12.13 13.45 8.90
C ARG A 43 11.62 12.04 9.15
N ALA A 44 10.44 11.73 8.61
CA ALA A 44 9.87 10.38 8.69
C ALA A 44 9.14 9.99 7.41
N VAL A 45 9.00 8.69 7.20
CA VAL A 45 8.09 8.11 6.22
C VAL A 45 7.10 7.20 6.93
N LEU A 46 5.81 7.29 6.55
CA LEU A 46 4.76 6.37 6.99
C LEU A 46 4.32 5.52 5.80
N HIS A 47 4.55 4.22 5.88
CA HIS A 47 4.22 3.26 4.83
C HIS A 47 2.91 2.53 5.08
N VAL A 48 2.10 2.35 4.03
CA VAL A 48 0.81 1.64 4.03
C VAL A 48 0.83 0.54 2.98
N HIS A 49 0.63 -0.69 3.41
CA HIS A 49 0.65 -1.90 2.56
C HIS A 49 -0.61 -2.05 1.69
N GLY A 50 -0.59 -3.00 0.75
CA GLY A 50 -1.68 -3.37 -0.13
C GLY A 50 -2.63 -4.45 0.41
N PHE A 51 -3.49 -5.00 -0.47
CA PHE A 51 -4.35 -6.15 -0.17
C PHE A 51 -3.55 -7.45 -0.16
N ALA A 52 -3.89 -8.37 0.75
CA ALA A 52 -3.14 -9.61 0.99
C ALA A 52 -1.64 -9.35 1.17
N ASP A 53 -1.34 -8.32 1.95
CA ASP A 53 0.00 -7.81 2.17
C ASP A 53 0.16 -7.31 3.61
N TYR A 54 1.40 -7.09 4.02
CA TYR A 54 1.83 -6.49 5.27
C TYR A 54 3.23 -5.91 5.06
N PHE A 55 3.75 -5.14 6.00
CA PHE A 55 5.10 -4.62 5.84
C PHE A 55 6.17 -5.69 6.10
N PHE A 56 7.00 -5.98 5.08
CA PHE A 56 8.19 -6.84 5.14
C PHE A 56 9.36 -6.32 4.27
N GLN A 57 9.16 -5.25 3.51
CA GLN A 57 10.07 -4.68 2.52
C GLN A 57 11.25 -3.94 3.20
N THR A 58 12.08 -4.67 3.94
CA THR A 58 13.18 -4.07 4.74
C THR A 58 14.18 -3.29 3.89
N GLN A 59 14.51 -3.74 2.66
CA GLN A 59 15.39 -3.02 1.76
C GLN A 59 14.81 -1.66 1.32
N TYR A 60 13.47 -1.58 1.15
CA TYR A 60 12.81 -0.32 0.89
C TYR A 60 12.93 0.65 2.07
N ALA A 61 12.78 0.14 3.27
CA ALA A 61 12.99 0.95 4.47
C ALA A 61 14.45 1.40 4.64
N GLU A 62 15.42 0.57 4.25
CA GLU A 62 16.84 0.93 4.26
C GLU A 62 17.15 2.11 3.35
N PHE A 63 16.50 2.21 2.19
CA PHE A 63 16.61 3.38 1.33
C PHE A 63 16.26 4.68 2.07
N TRP A 64 15.21 4.66 2.91
CA TRP A 64 14.76 5.81 3.69
C TRP A 64 15.66 6.09 4.89
N THR A 65 15.99 5.05 5.66
CA THR A 65 16.80 5.21 6.88
C THR A 65 18.23 5.68 6.57
N ALA A 66 18.80 5.26 5.44
CA ALA A 66 20.09 5.77 4.94
C ALA A 66 20.04 7.26 4.54
N ARG A 67 18.84 7.80 4.30
CA ARG A 67 18.60 9.23 3.99
C ARG A 67 18.17 10.05 5.21
N GLY A 68 18.24 9.47 6.40
CA GLY A 68 17.92 10.14 7.64
C GLY A 68 16.43 10.18 7.99
N TYR A 69 15.57 9.46 7.26
CA TYR A 69 14.15 9.33 7.58
C TYR A 69 13.93 8.20 8.58
N ASP A 70 13.27 8.45 9.70
CA ASP A 70 12.70 7.40 10.52
C ASP A 70 11.61 6.68 9.71
N PHE A 71 11.67 5.34 9.67
CA PHE A 71 10.73 4.54 8.89
C PHE A 71 9.64 3.98 9.78
N TYR A 72 8.40 4.30 9.45
CA TYR A 72 7.21 3.74 10.05
C TYR A 72 6.41 2.99 8.99
N ALA A 73 5.83 1.85 9.38
CA ALA A 73 4.83 1.15 8.58
C ALA A 73 3.63 0.81 9.45
N VAL A 74 2.43 0.86 8.89
CA VAL A 74 1.23 0.43 9.59
C VAL A 74 0.64 -0.79 8.92
N ASP A 75 0.55 -1.91 9.65
CA ASP A 75 -0.31 -3.01 9.28
C ASP A 75 -1.72 -2.62 9.74
N LEU A 76 -2.60 -2.35 8.75
CA LEU A 76 -3.96 -1.90 8.98
C LEU A 76 -4.78 -2.97 9.71
N ARG A 77 -5.91 -2.58 10.31
CA ARG A 77 -6.83 -3.55 10.93
C ARG A 77 -7.16 -4.72 10.03
N LYS A 78 -7.24 -5.92 10.59
CA LYS A 78 -7.53 -7.19 9.88
C LYS A 78 -6.50 -7.56 8.81
N CYS A 79 -5.30 -6.99 8.86
CA CYS A 79 -4.21 -7.22 7.92
C CYS A 79 -2.91 -7.55 8.65
N GLY A 80 -2.06 -8.39 8.05
CA GLY A 80 -0.74 -8.68 8.56
C GLY A 80 -0.73 -9.00 10.07
N ARG A 81 0.14 -8.33 10.83
CA ARG A 81 0.26 -8.47 12.31
C ARG A 81 -1.01 -8.08 13.06
N SER A 82 -1.91 -7.35 12.42
CA SER A 82 -3.17 -6.85 13.00
C SER A 82 -4.36 -7.77 12.77
N LEU A 83 -4.18 -8.85 12.02
CA LEU A 83 -5.23 -9.84 11.77
C LEU A 83 -5.40 -10.75 12.99
N LEU A 84 -6.58 -10.69 13.62
CA LEU A 84 -6.92 -11.55 14.75
C LEU A 84 -7.66 -12.83 14.25
N PRO A 85 -7.52 -13.97 14.95
CA PRO A 85 -8.02 -15.27 14.47
C PRO A 85 -9.51 -15.35 14.17
N HIS A 86 -10.32 -14.47 14.75
CA HIS A 86 -11.79 -14.45 14.56
C HIS A 86 -12.25 -13.56 13.41
N GLN A 87 -11.32 -12.83 12.78
CA GLN A 87 -11.66 -11.79 11.80
C GLN A 87 -11.64 -12.32 10.35
N SER A 88 -12.42 -11.66 9.51
CA SER A 88 -12.37 -11.79 8.05
C SER A 88 -11.16 -11.00 7.51
N PRO A 89 -10.13 -11.66 6.94
CA PRO A 89 -8.92 -10.99 6.51
C PRO A 89 -9.21 -9.84 5.53
N HIS A 90 -8.57 -8.70 5.74
CA HIS A 90 -8.66 -7.50 4.91
C HIS A 90 -10.09 -6.93 4.73
N PHE A 91 -11.06 -7.36 5.53
CA PHE A 91 -12.43 -6.89 5.39
C PHE A 91 -12.59 -5.45 5.93
N ALA A 92 -13.17 -4.60 5.10
CA ALA A 92 -13.68 -3.28 5.46
C ALA A 92 -14.96 -3.03 4.63
N SER A 93 -15.95 -2.41 5.21
CA SER A 93 -17.22 -2.08 4.54
C SER A 93 -17.17 -0.73 3.80
N ASP A 94 -16.24 0.12 4.22
CA ASP A 94 -15.83 1.39 3.60
C ASP A 94 -14.31 1.53 3.78
N LEU A 95 -13.59 2.11 2.82
CA LEU A 95 -12.14 2.34 2.98
C LEU A 95 -11.84 3.35 4.11
N ARG A 96 -12.83 4.15 4.51
CA ARG A 96 -12.74 5.00 5.69
C ARG A 96 -12.65 4.24 7.01
N ASP A 97 -13.01 2.95 7.04
CA ASP A 97 -12.81 2.09 8.21
C ASP A 97 -11.32 1.97 8.59
N TYR A 98 -10.39 2.17 7.62
CA TYR A 98 -8.95 2.22 7.85
C TYR A 98 -8.43 3.60 8.32
N PHE A 99 -9.22 4.66 8.20
CA PHE A 99 -8.76 6.01 8.55
C PHE A 99 -8.37 6.17 10.03
N PRO A 100 -9.08 5.59 11.01
CA PRO A 100 -8.62 5.64 12.39
C PRO A 100 -7.24 5.02 12.61
N ASP A 101 -6.86 4.00 11.82
CA ASP A 101 -5.53 3.36 11.91
C ASP A 101 -4.46 4.33 11.42
N LEU A 102 -4.72 5.01 10.29
CA LEU A 102 -3.84 6.03 9.73
C LEU A 102 -3.76 7.27 10.65
N ASP A 103 -4.89 7.74 11.19
CA ASP A 103 -4.94 8.86 12.15
C ASP A 103 -4.11 8.53 13.39
N ALA A 104 -4.21 7.31 13.91
CA ALA A 104 -3.47 6.87 15.09
C ALA A 104 -1.97 6.70 14.81
N ALA A 105 -1.59 6.18 13.63
CA ALA A 105 -0.19 6.11 13.19
C ALA A 105 0.37 7.52 12.98
N TRP A 106 -0.33 8.39 12.28
CA TRP A 106 0.04 9.79 12.05
C TRP A 106 0.28 10.56 13.36
N HIS A 107 -0.63 10.41 14.32
CA HIS A 107 -0.48 11.04 15.64
C HIS A 107 0.80 10.57 16.36
N ARG A 108 1.16 9.27 16.25
CA ARG A 108 2.39 8.76 16.84
C ARG A 108 3.62 9.35 16.18
N VAL A 109 3.65 9.35 14.86
CA VAL A 109 4.76 9.88 14.06
C VAL A 109 4.95 11.39 14.35
N THR A 110 3.87 12.17 14.33
CA THR A 110 3.98 13.64 14.39
C THR A 110 3.92 14.22 15.80
N GLN A 111 3.00 13.72 16.67
CA GLN A 111 2.77 14.34 17.98
C GLN A 111 3.59 13.65 19.07
N ARG A 112 3.72 12.33 19.05
CA ARG A 112 4.50 11.61 20.06
C ARG A 112 6.00 11.69 19.77
N ASP A 113 6.39 11.40 18.51
CA ASP A 113 7.79 11.24 18.12
C ASP A 113 8.37 12.53 17.51
N GLY A 114 7.50 13.55 17.25
CA GLY A 114 7.90 14.92 16.94
C GLY A 114 8.33 15.16 15.49
N HIS A 115 8.00 14.28 14.55
CA HIS A 115 8.33 14.48 13.15
C HIS A 115 7.37 15.46 12.49
N HIS A 116 7.92 16.53 11.88
CA HIS A 116 7.12 17.57 11.19
C HIS A 116 7.27 17.51 9.66
N HIS A 117 8.19 16.69 9.15
CA HIS A 117 8.43 16.47 7.73
C HIS A 117 8.20 14.99 7.42
N VAL A 118 6.97 14.66 7.03
CA VAL A 118 6.54 13.28 6.88
C VAL A 118 6.07 13.01 5.46
N VAL A 119 6.63 11.97 4.84
CA VAL A 119 6.20 11.44 3.55
C VAL A 119 5.25 10.27 3.79
N LEU A 120 4.11 10.24 3.10
CA LEU A 120 3.27 9.05 3.03
C LEU A 120 3.74 8.18 1.88
N SER A 121 4.12 6.94 2.16
CA SER A 121 4.39 5.91 1.17
C SER A 121 3.28 4.88 1.18
N ALA A 122 2.78 4.45 0.02
CA ALA A 122 1.70 3.47 0.01
C ALA A 122 1.75 2.57 -1.23
N HIS A 123 1.38 1.29 -1.04
CA HIS A 123 1.37 0.29 -2.09
C HIS A 123 -0.04 -0.17 -2.45
N SER A 124 -0.33 -0.30 -3.75
CA SER A 124 -1.53 -0.96 -4.29
C SER A 124 -2.84 -0.38 -3.70
N THR A 125 -3.65 -1.19 -3.00
CA THR A 125 -4.87 -0.73 -2.30
C THR A 125 -4.58 0.30 -1.21
N GLY A 126 -3.41 0.18 -0.54
CA GLY A 126 -2.93 1.18 0.40
C GLY A 126 -2.74 2.54 -0.27
N GLY A 127 -2.32 2.56 -1.55
CA GLY A 127 -2.22 3.77 -2.36
C GLY A 127 -3.57 4.46 -2.58
N LEU A 128 -4.64 3.69 -2.82
CA LEU A 128 -5.99 4.24 -2.87
C LEU A 128 -6.45 4.75 -1.50
N THR A 129 -6.31 3.94 -0.46
CA THR A 129 -6.73 4.29 0.90
C THR A 129 -5.98 5.50 1.44
N GLY A 130 -4.65 5.55 1.28
CA GLY A 130 -3.82 6.66 1.70
C GLY A 130 -4.12 7.96 0.96
N SER A 131 -4.44 7.88 -0.35
CA SER A 131 -4.85 9.05 -1.13
C SER A 131 -6.19 9.63 -0.68
N LEU A 132 -7.19 8.77 -0.41
CA LEU A 132 -8.49 9.17 0.11
C LEU A 132 -8.36 9.78 1.52
N TRP A 133 -7.51 9.19 2.36
CA TRP A 133 -7.22 9.71 3.70
C TRP A 133 -6.54 11.07 3.64
N ALA A 134 -5.54 11.24 2.77
CA ALA A 134 -4.83 12.50 2.62
C ALA A 134 -5.74 13.63 2.11
N ASP A 135 -6.62 13.32 1.13
CA ASP A 135 -7.62 14.25 0.63
C ASP A 135 -8.60 14.70 1.72
N GLU A 136 -9.11 13.76 2.52
CA GLU A 136 -10.13 14.06 3.54
C GLU A 136 -9.55 14.70 4.81
N ARG A 137 -8.34 14.28 5.23
CA ARG A 137 -7.70 14.73 6.49
C ARG A 137 -6.82 15.95 6.34
N GLN A 138 -6.25 16.17 5.16
CA GLN A 138 -5.28 17.24 4.88
C GLN A 138 -4.17 17.31 5.96
N PRO A 139 -3.44 16.21 6.21
CA PRO A 139 -2.57 16.08 7.38
C PRO A 139 -1.30 16.96 7.31
N GLY A 140 -1.03 17.61 6.16
CA GLY A 140 0.17 18.40 5.94
C GLY A 140 1.38 17.53 5.59
N LEU A 141 1.22 16.60 4.67
CA LEU A 141 2.29 15.75 4.14
C LEU A 141 3.37 16.59 3.43
N ALA A 142 4.63 16.25 3.64
CA ALA A 142 5.75 16.78 2.86
C ALA A 142 5.75 16.26 1.41
N GLY A 143 5.26 15.05 1.22
CA GLY A 143 5.10 14.41 -0.08
C GLY A 143 4.39 13.07 0.02
N MET A 144 3.98 12.52 -1.12
CA MET A 144 3.35 11.20 -1.21
C MET A 144 4.04 10.36 -2.28
N VAL A 145 4.36 9.11 -1.95
CA VAL A 145 4.95 8.12 -2.85
C VAL A 145 4.02 6.93 -2.99
N LEU A 146 3.49 6.72 -4.17
CA LEU A 146 2.54 5.65 -4.48
C LEU A 146 3.20 4.60 -5.38
N ASN A 147 3.32 3.39 -4.86
CA ASN A 147 3.85 2.22 -5.54
C ASN A 147 2.69 1.40 -6.10
N ALA A 148 2.53 1.40 -7.42
CA ALA A 148 1.46 0.72 -8.16
C ALA A 148 0.07 0.89 -7.53
N PRO A 149 -0.40 2.13 -7.28
CA PRO A 149 -1.68 2.35 -6.60
C PRO A 149 -2.85 1.79 -7.40
N TRP A 150 -3.81 1.16 -6.72
CA TRP A 150 -4.99 0.61 -7.38
C TRP A 150 -6.05 1.69 -7.62
N LEU A 151 -6.00 2.36 -8.78
CA LEU A 151 -6.83 3.52 -9.09
C LEU A 151 -8.08 3.20 -9.93
N ASP A 152 -8.15 2.00 -10.54
CA ASP A 152 -9.37 1.46 -11.20
C ASP A 152 -9.22 -0.05 -11.46
N LEU A 153 -10.34 -0.69 -11.80
CA LEU A 153 -10.35 -2.09 -12.25
C LEU A 153 -9.83 -2.21 -13.69
N HIS A 154 -9.26 -3.36 -14.01
CA HIS A 154 -8.97 -3.73 -15.40
C HIS A 154 -10.24 -4.03 -16.21
N GLY A 155 -10.11 -4.06 -17.54
CA GLY A 155 -11.18 -4.41 -18.46
C GLY A 155 -11.89 -3.22 -19.12
N SER A 156 -12.84 -3.51 -19.99
CA SER A 156 -13.58 -2.48 -20.74
C SER A 156 -14.50 -1.66 -19.82
N THR A 157 -14.77 -0.42 -20.19
CA THR A 157 -15.67 0.49 -19.44
C THR A 157 -17.04 -0.14 -19.18
N LEU A 158 -17.58 -0.87 -20.15
CA LEU A 158 -18.87 -1.56 -20.01
C LEU A 158 -18.81 -2.66 -18.93
N MET A 159 -17.77 -3.49 -18.95
CA MET A 159 -17.60 -4.55 -17.95
C MET A 159 -17.38 -3.98 -16.55
N ARG A 160 -16.60 -2.90 -16.44
CA ARG A 160 -16.40 -2.20 -15.16
C ARG A 160 -17.70 -1.63 -14.61
N THR A 161 -18.54 -1.04 -15.46
CA THR A 161 -19.83 -0.47 -15.05
C THR A 161 -20.83 -1.54 -14.62
N LEU A 162 -21.01 -2.60 -15.40
CA LEU A 162 -21.91 -3.70 -15.05
C LEU A 162 -21.43 -4.46 -13.80
N GLY A 163 -20.13 -4.70 -13.71
CA GLY A 163 -19.52 -5.30 -12.53
C GLY A 163 -19.73 -4.45 -11.28
N THR A 164 -19.59 -3.14 -11.36
CA THR A 164 -19.83 -2.22 -10.25
C THR A 164 -21.27 -2.29 -9.76
N ILE A 165 -22.27 -2.33 -10.66
CA ILE A 165 -23.69 -2.45 -10.26
C ILE A 165 -23.96 -3.77 -9.52
N ALA A 166 -23.37 -4.87 -10.00
CA ALA A 166 -23.51 -6.17 -9.34
C ALA A 166 -22.85 -6.16 -7.94
N VAL A 167 -21.62 -5.62 -7.85
CA VAL A 167 -20.87 -5.49 -6.59
C VAL A 167 -21.59 -4.59 -5.58
N GLU A 168 -22.17 -3.46 -6.01
CA GLU A 168 -22.96 -2.58 -5.15
C GLU A 168 -24.17 -3.30 -4.53
N ARG A 169 -24.89 -4.08 -5.31
CA ARG A 169 -26.07 -4.81 -4.84
C ARG A 169 -25.71 -5.98 -3.93
N ILE A 170 -24.74 -6.78 -4.31
CA ILE A 170 -24.30 -7.96 -3.54
C ILE A 170 -23.60 -7.53 -2.27
N GLY A 171 -22.62 -6.64 -2.38
CA GLY A 171 -21.83 -6.14 -1.25
C GLY A 171 -22.66 -5.38 -0.22
N GLY A 172 -23.75 -4.72 -0.66
CA GLY A 172 -24.69 -4.06 0.26
C GLY A 172 -25.62 -5.00 1.02
N ARG A 173 -25.91 -6.19 0.50
CA ARG A 173 -26.85 -7.17 1.11
C ARG A 173 -26.13 -8.32 1.83
N THR A 174 -25.03 -8.76 1.29
CA THR A 174 -24.23 -9.89 1.78
C THR A 174 -22.74 -9.53 1.77
N PRO A 175 -22.29 -8.62 2.65
CA PRO A 175 -20.94 -8.04 2.59
C PRO A 175 -19.83 -9.09 2.75
N TYR A 176 -20.04 -10.12 3.54
CA TYR A 176 -19.08 -11.22 3.76
C TYR A 176 -19.13 -12.32 2.70
N ARG A 177 -19.94 -12.17 1.65
CA ARG A 177 -19.94 -13.12 0.54
C ARG A 177 -18.62 -13.06 -0.20
N ILE A 178 -17.95 -14.20 -0.36
CA ILE A 178 -16.72 -14.32 -1.14
C ILE A 178 -17.04 -14.15 -2.63
N VAL A 179 -16.29 -13.27 -3.28
CA VAL A 179 -16.37 -13.05 -4.73
C VAL A 179 -15.51 -14.12 -5.41
N PRO A 180 -16.09 -14.99 -6.24
CA PRO A 180 -15.32 -15.96 -6.99
C PRO A 180 -14.32 -15.27 -7.92
N ARG A 181 -13.04 -15.64 -7.82
CA ARG A 181 -11.97 -15.19 -8.72
C ARG A 181 -10.98 -16.32 -8.95
N ARG A 182 -10.36 -16.32 -10.10
CA ARG A 182 -9.20 -17.18 -10.34
C ARG A 182 -8.00 -16.55 -9.62
N VAL A 183 -7.29 -17.34 -8.87
CA VAL A 183 -6.01 -16.97 -8.26
C VAL A 183 -5.01 -18.03 -8.73
N ASP A 184 -3.94 -17.59 -9.37
CA ASP A 184 -2.87 -18.47 -9.85
C ASP A 184 -1.64 -18.45 -8.94
N GLY A 185 -1.54 -17.46 -8.09
CA GLY A 185 -0.42 -17.27 -7.16
C GLY A 185 0.87 -16.78 -7.84
N PHE A 186 0.87 -16.51 -9.13
CA PHE A 186 2.08 -16.17 -9.88
C PHE A 186 2.85 -14.99 -9.29
N TYR A 187 2.13 -13.92 -8.94
CA TYR A 187 2.75 -12.75 -8.34
C TYR A 187 3.49 -13.09 -7.04
N ALA A 188 2.82 -13.73 -6.06
CA ALA A 188 3.43 -14.05 -4.78
C ALA A 188 4.57 -15.09 -4.92
N ARG A 189 4.41 -16.08 -5.82
CA ARG A 189 5.47 -17.03 -6.15
C ARG A 189 6.70 -16.37 -6.77
N SER A 190 6.51 -15.38 -7.63
CA SER A 190 7.63 -14.62 -8.23
C SER A 190 8.41 -13.81 -7.20
N LEU A 191 7.85 -13.60 -6.02
CA LEU A 191 8.50 -12.87 -4.92
C LEU A 191 9.19 -13.81 -3.93
N HIS A 192 8.55 -14.91 -3.50
CA HIS A 192 9.00 -15.70 -2.36
C HIS A 192 10.18 -16.61 -2.69
N HIS A 193 11.19 -16.64 -1.82
CA HIS A 193 12.45 -17.39 -2.03
C HIS A 193 12.27 -18.91 -2.08
N GLU A 194 11.24 -19.47 -1.46
CA GLU A 194 10.90 -20.89 -1.59
C GLU A 194 10.26 -21.27 -2.93
N HIS A 195 10.02 -20.28 -3.80
CA HIS A 195 9.47 -20.42 -5.14
C HIS A 195 10.43 -19.79 -6.17
N GLU A 196 9.90 -18.96 -7.08
CA GLU A 196 10.69 -18.33 -8.14
C GLU A 196 11.19 -16.92 -7.81
N GLY A 197 11.19 -16.53 -6.52
CA GLY A 197 11.58 -15.20 -6.05
C GLY A 197 12.85 -15.19 -5.20
N GLU A 198 13.12 -14.03 -4.60
CA GLU A 198 14.31 -13.78 -3.77
C GLU A 198 13.95 -13.19 -2.39
N TRP A 199 12.66 -12.92 -2.13
CA TRP A 199 12.21 -12.26 -0.92
C TRP A 199 11.72 -13.27 0.11
N GLU A 200 11.91 -12.94 1.40
CA GLU A 200 11.38 -13.70 2.51
C GLU A 200 10.21 -12.94 3.13
N PHE A 201 9.08 -13.61 3.28
CA PHE A 201 7.91 -13.12 4.00
C PHE A 201 7.10 -14.26 4.58
N ASP A 202 6.34 -13.96 5.64
CA ASP A 202 5.47 -14.92 6.30
C ASP A 202 4.23 -15.22 5.42
N GLN A 203 4.10 -16.48 5.00
CA GLN A 203 3.01 -16.92 4.14
C GLN A 203 1.66 -17.02 4.87
N GLU A 204 1.61 -16.97 6.21
CA GLU A 204 0.37 -16.82 6.95
C GLU A 204 -0.17 -15.39 6.85
N LEU A 205 0.72 -14.39 6.82
CA LEU A 205 0.39 -12.97 6.72
C LEU A 205 0.23 -12.51 5.25
N LYS A 206 0.91 -13.16 4.30
CA LYS A 206 0.83 -12.92 2.85
C LYS A 206 0.78 -14.24 2.09
N PRO A 207 -0.40 -14.90 2.04
CA PRO A 207 -0.50 -16.21 1.41
C PRO A 207 -0.22 -16.18 -0.09
N ILE A 208 0.47 -17.20 -0.60
CA ILE A 208 0.74 -17.37 -2.04
C ILE A 208 -0.56 -17.31 -2.86
N MET A 209 -1.61 -17.96 -2.39
CA MET A 209 -2.92 -17.96 -3.05
C MET A 209 -3.80 -16.77 -2.64
N SER A 210 -3.21 -15.76 -1.97
CA SER A 210 -3.92 -14.57 -1.51
C SER A 210 -5.07 -14.87 -0.53
N PHE A 211 -5.64 -13.82 0.08
CA PHE A 211 -6.84 -13.93 0.90
C PHE A 211 -8.12 -13.88 0.06
N PRO A 212 -9.27 -14.36 0.58
CA PRO A 212 -10.55 -14.19 -0.07
C PRO A 212 -10.89 -12.72 -0.29
N VAL A 213 -11.52 -12.40 -1.42
CA VAL A 213 -12.11 -11.08 -1.67
C VAL A 213 -13.56 -11.11 -1.25
N PHE A 214 -13.94 -10.28 -0.29
CA PHE A 214 -15.32 -10.14 0.16
C PHE A 214 -16.07 -9.08 -0.66
N ALA A 215 -17.35 -9.33 -0.92
CA ALA A 215 -18.18 -8.45 -1.74
C ALA A 215 -18.34 -7.04 -1.13
N GLY A 216 -18.41 -6.94 0.21
CA GLY A 216 -18.43 -5.66 0.93
C GLY A 216 -17.15 -4.86 0.74
N TRP A 217 -16.01 -5.54 0.85
CA TRP A 217 -14.71 -4.91 0.62
C TRP A 217 -14.53 -4.45 -0.84
N LEU A 218 -14.89 -5.29 -1.81
CA LEU A 218 -14.81 -4.88 -3.22
C LEU A 218 -15.72 -3.69 -3.53
N ARG A 219 -16.89 -3.64 -2.88
CA ARG A 219 -17.78 -2.47 -2.95
C ARG A 219 -17.12 -1.23 -2.35
N ALA A 220 -16.47 -1.33 -1.20
CA ALA A 220 -15.72 -0.22 -0.59
C ALA A 220 -14.63 0.30 -1.52
N VAL A 221 -13.83 -0.59 -2.12
CA VAL A 221 -12.82 -0.24 -3.13
C VAL A 221 -13.45 0.48 -4.33
N ARG A 222 -14.55 -0.03 -4.89
CA ARG A 222 -15.22 0.62 -6.04
C ARG A 222 -15.72 2.03 -5.73
N ARG A 223 -16.20 2.25 -4.53
CA ARG A 223 -16.60 3.59 -4.04
C ARG A 223 -15.38 4.51 -3.91
N GLY A 224 -14.28 3.99 -3.37
CA GLY A 224 -13.01 4.70 -3.32
C GLY A 224 -12.51 5.09 -4.72
N HIS A 225 -12.56 4.18 -5.70
CA HIS A 225 -12.25 4.51 -7.10
C HIS A 225 -13.13 5.64 -7.64
N ALA A 226 -14.45 5.58 -7.41
CA ALA A 226 -15.37 6.62 -7.88
C ALA A 226 -15.05 7.99 -7.25
N GLN A 227 -14.71 8.03 -5.96
CA GLN A 227 -14.30 9.26 -5.28
C GLN A 227 -12.99 9.79 -5.88
N LEU A 228 -11.95 8.95 -6.03
CA LEU A 228 -10.68 9.34 -6.65
C LEU A 228 -10.90 9.88 -8.07
N GLN A 229 -11.72 9.20 -8.87
CA GLN A 229 -11.99 9.57 -10.27
C GLN A 229 -12.79 10.88 -10.41
N SER A 230 -13.42 11.36 -9.35
CA SER A 230 -14.01 12.71 -9.32
C SER A 230 -12.99 13.83 -9.06
N GLY A 231 -11.75 13.47 -8.80
CA GLY A 231 -10.63 14.37 -8.47
C GLY A 231 -10.43 14.53 -6.98
N LEU A 232 -9.19 14.30 -6.53
CA LEU A 232 -8.72 14.54 -5.17
C LEU A 232 -7.79 15.76 -5.14
N ASP A 233 -7.52 16.28 -3.97
CA ASP A 233 -6.41 17.20 -3.70
C ASP A 233 -5.66 16.71 -2.45
N VAL A 234 -4.68 15.85 -2.64
CA VAL A 234 -3.89 15.27 -1.53
C VAL A 234 -2.98 16.29 -0.83
N GLY A 235 -2.93 17.53 -1.33
CA GLY A 235 -2.29 18.66 -0.67
C GLY A 235 -0.75 18.67 -0.70
N CYS A 236 -0.11 17.74 -1.41
CA CYS A 236 1.36 17.64 -1.48
C CYS A 236 1.84 17.16 -2.84
N PRO A 237 3.14 17.36 -3.19
CA PRO A 237 3.74 16.70 -4.33
C PRO A 237 3.59 15.18 -4.23
N THR A 238 3.22 14.52 -5.33
CA THR A 238 2.97 13.07 -5.37
C THR A 238 3.79 12.43 -6.47
N LEU A 239 4.52 11.36 -6.12
CA LEU A 239 5.18 10.46 -7.06
C LEU A 239 4.37 9.17 -7.19
N VAL A 240 4.03 8.80 -8.41
CA VAL A 240 3.41 7.51 -8.73
C VAL A 240 4.43 6.68 -9.51
N LEU A 241 4.81 5.55 -8.96
CA LEU A 241 5.66 4.54 -9.58
C LEU A 241 4.80 3.32 -9.95
N SER A 242 4.98 2.76 -11.13
CA SER A 242 4.37 1.49 -11.52
C SER A 242 5.28 0.72 -12.47
N SER A 243 4.96 -0.54 -12.77
CA SER A 243 5.51 -1.16 -13.96
C SER A 243 5.18 -0.34 -15.21
N ALA A 244 6.03 -0.41 -16.24
CA ALA A 244 5.75 0.21 -17.54
C ALA A 244 4.70 -0.58 -18.34
N SER A 245 4.47 -1.85 -18.01
CA SER A 245 3.59 -2.76 -18.76
C SER A 245 2.84 -3.74 -17.85
N THR A 246 1.69 -4.19 -18.36
CA THR A 246 0.86 -5.25 -17.73
C THR A 246 0.95 -6.51 -18.57
N ALA A 247 1.01 -7.66 -17.93
CA ALA A 247 0.84 -8.97 -18.58
C ALA A 247 -0.22 -9.81 -17.85
N TRP A 248 -0.85 -10.72 -18.60
CA TRP A 248 -1.82 -11.68 -18.07
C TRP A 248 -1.37 -13.12 -18.40
N PRO A 249 -0.28 -13.59 -17.78
CA PRO A 249 0.32 -14.87 -18.07
C PRO A 249 -0.61 -16.04 -17.72
N GLN A 250 -0.42 -17.19 -18.41
CA GLN A 250 -1.11 -18.43 -18.10
C GLN A 250 -0.19 -19.44 -17.38
N GLU A 251 1.10 -19.16 -17.34
CA GLU A 251 2.14 -19.95 -16.68
C GLU A 251 3.23 -19.03 -16.09
N MET A 252 4.04 -19.58 -15.20
CA MET A 252 5.22 -18.88 -14.68
C MET A 252 6.25 -18.69 -15.78
N GLY A 253 6.86 -17.50 -15.83
CA GLY A 253 7.88 -17.16 -16.83
C GLY A 253 8.28 -15.69 -16.73
N ASP A 254 9.04 -15.22 -17.71
CA ASP A 254 9.58 -13.86 -17.75
C ASP A 254 8.48 -12.78 -17.66
N ASP A 255 7.32 -13.05 -18.26
CA ASP A 255 6.19 -12.11 -18.18
C ASP A 255 5.76 -11.81 -16.75
N VAL A 256 5.83 -12.81 -15.84
CA VAL A 256 5.49 -12.63 -14.42
C VAL A 256 6.54 -11.80 -13.70
N HIS A 257 7.80 -11.94 -14.09
CA HIS A 257 8.93 -11.28 -13.44
C HIS A 257 9.15 -9.83 -13.91
N GLN A 258 8.65 -9.48 -15.10
CA GLN A 258 8.99 -8.22 -15.78
C GLN A 258 7.77 -7.31 -16.07
N ASN A 259 6.58 -7.68 -15.56
CA ASN A 259 5.37 -6.89 -15.75
C ASN A 259 4.54 -6.84 -14.47
N ASP A 260 3.61 -5.87 -14.41
CA ASP A 260 2.51 -5.94 -13.43
C ASP A 260 1.50 -7.02 -13.89
N VAL A 261 1.37 -8.09 -13.12
CA VAL A 261 0.42 -9.19 -13.37
C VAL A 261 -0.80 -9.11 -12.45
N VAL A 262 -0.94 -8.02 -11.71
CA VAL A 262 -2.01 -7.78 -10.74
C VAL A 262 -2.94 -6.67 -11.20
N LEU A 263 -2.38 -5.54 -11.65
CA LEU A 263 -3.12 -4.35 -12.09
C LEU A 263 -2.88 -4.02 -13.55
N ASP A 264 -3.82 -3.28 -14.13
CA ASP A 264 -3.69 -2.66 -15.44
C ASP A 264 -2.98 -1.30 -15.27
N VAL A 265 -1.72 -1.22 -15.66
CA VAL A 265 -0.88 -0.02 -15.51
C VAL A 265 -1.44 1.18 -16.31
N GLU A 266 -2.19 0.94 -17.39
CA GLU A 266 -2.86 2.02 -18.13
C GLU A 266 -3.92 2.72 -17.27
N GLN A 267 -4.56 2.00 -16.35
CA GLN A 267 -5.49 2.62 -15.40
C GLN A 267 -4.74 3.44 -14.34
N ILE A 268 -3.58 2.96 -13.89
CA ILE A 268 -2.73 3.72 -12.97
C ILE A 268 -2.32 5.04 -13.65
N ARG A 269 -1.75 4.97 -14.85
CA ARG A 269 -1.33 6.14 -15.63
C ARG A 269 -2.47 7.10 -15.89
N ARG A 270 -3.64 6.58 -16.27
CA ARG A 270 -4.83 7.36 -16.59
C ARG A 270 -5.33 8.17 -15.42
N TRP A 271 -5.36 7.55 -14.22
CA TRP A 271 -6.01 8.16 -13.07
C TRP A 271 -5.04 8.84 -12.10
N SER A 272 -3.72 8.71 -12.29
CA SER A 272 -2.72 9.42 -11.49
C SER A 272 -2.94 10.93 -11.43
N PRO A 273 -3.30 11.64 -12.54
CA PRO A 273 -3.57 13.08 -12.47
C PRO A 273 -4.76 13.47 -11.57
N ALA A 274 -5.66 12.53 -11.26
CA ALA A 274 -6.80 12.78 -10.37
C ALA A 274 -6.43 12.83 -8.88
N LEU A 275 -5.18 12.53 -8.50
CA LEU A 275 -4.70 12.58 -7.11
C LEU A 275 -4.50 13.99 -6.58
N GLY A 276 -4.16 14.97 -7.44
CA GLY A 276 -3.88 16.32 -7.00
C GLY A 276 -3.23 17.19 -8.08
N ARG A 277 -2.74 18.35 -7.67
CA ARG A 277 -2.24 19.38 -8.60
C ARG A 277 -0.82 19.14 -9.09
N HIS A 278 -0.02 18.41 -8.33
CA HIS A 278 1.38 18.14 -8.63
C HIS A 278 1.65 16.62 -8.55
N VAL A 279 1.56 15.95 -9.68
CA VAL A 279 1.74 14.50 -9.78
C VAL A 279 2.81 14.19 -10.82
N THR A 280 3.82 13.45 -10.39
CA THR A 280 4.85 12.85 -11.24
C THR A 280 4.52 11.37 -11.42
N TYR A 281 4.37 10.90 -12.65
CA TYR A 281 4.18 9.48 -12.95
C TYR A 281 5.42 8.92 -13.64
N VAL A 282 5.92 7.77 -13.16
CA VAL A 282 7.05 7.06 -13.76
C VAL A 282 6.70 5.58 -13.92
N GLY A 283 6.68 5.11 -15.16
CA GLY A 283 6.58 3.69 -15.50
C GLY A 283 7.97 3.06 -15.61
N ILE A 284 8.23 2.04 -14.81
CA ILE A 284 9.53 1.35 -14.72
C ILE A 284 9.53 0.11 -15.64
N PRO A 285 10.34 0.07 -16.70
CA PRO A 285 10.44 -1.13 -17.55
C PRO A 285 10.94 -2.33 -16.76
N GLY A 286 10.32 -3.50 -16.97
CA GLY A 286 10.70 -4.75 -16.32
C GLY A 286 10.34 -4.84 -14.83
N ALA A 287 9.60 -3.86 -14.28
CA ALA A 287 9.16 -3.90 -12.90
C ALA A 287 7.94 -4.81 -12.70
N ARG A 288 7.85 -5.41 -11.50
CA ARG A 288 6.69 -6.15 -10.99
C ARG A 288 5.61 -5.20 -10.46
N HIS A 289 4.51 -5.77 -9.95
CA HIS A 289 3.43 -5.02 -9.30
C HIS A 289 3.94 -4.17 -8.11
N ASP A 290 4.62 -4.77 -7.13
CA ASP A 290 5.41 -3.99 -6.19
C ASP A 290 6.75 -3.67 -6.84
N VAL A 291 6.93 -2.42 -7.30
CA VAL A 291 8.12 -2.03 -8.04
C VAL A 291 9.40 -2.12 -7.20
N THR A 292 9.28 -2.03 -5.86
CA THR A 292 10.42 -2.14 -4.93
C THR A 292 10.88 -3.58 -4.73
N LEU A 293 10.04 -4.56 -5.10
CA LEU A 293 10.32 -5.99 -5.05
C LEU A 293 10.68 -6.58 -6.43
N SER A 294 10.93 -5.73 -7.41
CA SER A 294 11.34 -6.11 -8.76
C SER A 294 12.75 -6.74 -8.79
N LEU A 295 13.12 -7.30 -9.93
CA LEU A 295 14.48 -7.75 -10.19
C LEU A 295 15.50 -6.60 -9.99
N PRO A 296 16.79 -6.89 -9.77
CA PRO A 296 17.78 -5.89 -9.35
C PRO A 296 17.87 -4.64 -10.23
N GLU A 297 17.81 -4.79 -11.56
CA GLU A 297 17.95 -3.65 -12.49
C GLU A 297 16.74 -2.69 -12.44
N PRO A 298 15.47 -3.13 -12.63
CA PRO A 298 14.31 -2.25 -12.45
C PRO A 298 14.21 -1.70 -11.02
N ARG A 299 14.56 -2.49 -10.00
CA ARG A 299 14.56 -2.03 -8.61
C ARG A 299 15.56 -0.89 -8.37
N ALA A 300 16.76 -0.96 -8.95
CA ALA A 300 17.74 0.13 -8.90
C ALA A 300 17.17 1.41 -9.53
N GLN A 301 16.51 1.29 -10.69
CA GLN A 301 15.85 2.42 -11.33
C GLN A 301 14.74 3.04 -10.46
N VAL A 302 13.97 2.22 -9.74
CA VAL A 302 12.97 2.70 -8.78
C VAL A 302 13.61 3.59 -7.73
N TYR A 303 14.70 3.15 -7.12
CA TYR A 303 15.40 3.94 -6.08
C TYR A 303 16.06 5.20 -6.64
N ASP A 304 16.54 5.16 -7.86
CA ASP A 304 17.10 6.33 -8.53
C ASP A 304 16.02 7.38 -8.82
N GLU A 305 14.85 6.98 -9.33
CA GLU A 305 13.74 7.88 -9.58
C GLU A 305 13.17 8.46 -8.28
N LEU A 306 13.01 7.62 -7.26
CA LEU A 306 12.56 8.05 -5.95
C LEU A 306 13.54 9.06 -5.33
N GLY A 307 14.84 8.78 -5.37
CA GLY A 307 15.88 9.67 -4.85
C GLY A 307 15.89 11.03 -5.54
N ARG A 308 15.84 11.05 -6.89
CA ARG A 308 15.75 12.30 -7.67
C ARG A 308 14.49 13.11 -7.32
N TRP A 309 13.35 12.43 -7.22
CA TRP A 309 12.11 13.09 -6.93
C TRP A 309 12.08 13.68 -5.49
N LEU A 310 12.58 12.93 -4.51
CA LEU A 310 12.70 13.42 -3.12
C LEU A 310 13.55 14.68 -3.07
N THR A 311 14.72 14.67 -3.68
CA THR A 311 15.63 15.83 -3.73
C THR A 311 14.97 17.04 -4.39
N ALA A 312 14.22 16.81 -5.49
CA ALA A 312 13.63 17.91 -6.26
C ALA A 312 12.39 18.54 -5.61
N TYR A 313 11.60 17.77 -4.87
CA TYR A 313 10.25 18.21 -4.46
C TYR A 313 9.94 18.09 -2.97
N VAL A 314 10.73 17.35 -2.21
CA VAL A 314 10.44 17.02 -0.82
C VAL A 314 11.55 17.51 0.12
N ASP A 315 12.81 17.16 -0.19
CA ASP A 315 13.91 17.43 0.75
C ASP A 315 14.29 18.91 0.81
N GLY A 316 13.98 19.67 -0.25
CA GLY A 316 14.38 21.07 -0.38
C GLY A 316 15.90 21.24 -0.55
N ASP A 317 16.35 22.37 -1.06
CA ASP A 317 17.74 22.78 -0.91
C ASP A 317 17.97 23.13 0.56
N GLU A 318 18.82 22.38 1.27
CA GLU A 318 19.39 22.85 2.54
C GLU A 318 20.30 24.08 2.23
N HIS A 319 19.70 25.28 2.31
CA HIS A 319 20.42 26.54 2.26
C HIS A 319 20.65 27.08 3.67
#